data_f3555bf3b322031bfb0c54a8faebd303
#
_entry.id   f3555bf3b322031bfb0c54a8faebd303
#
_cell.length_a   1.000
_cell.length_b   1.000
_cell.length_c   1.000
_cell.angle_alpha   90.00
_cell.angle_beta   90.00
_cell.angle_gamma   90.00
#
_symmetry.space_group_name_H-M   'P 1'
#
loop_
_entity.id
_entity.type
_entity.pdbx_description
1 polymer ?
#
loop_
_entity_poly.entity_id
_entity_poly.type
_entity_poly.pdbx_seq_one_letter_code
_entity_poly.pdbx_strand_id
1 'polypeptide(L)'
;MLIYYFFLSITVDSITVGPFQENTFILWEKELRSALLVDPGDNPDEIISKIRILDLVPVAIINTHAHLDHVGAVSKIKDEFSIPFYLHKDEKQILEHYPEMCRMFGIKPYEIPSV
;
A
#
# COMPACT_ATOMS: atom_id res chain seq x y z
N MET A 1 -7.43 -30.35 19.72
CA MET A 1 -6.39 -29.58 19.09
C MET A 1 -6.45 -28.12 19.48
N LEU A 2 -5.36 -27.58 19.93
CA LEU A 2 -5.28 -26.19 20.38
C LEU A 2 -5.54 -25.18 19.29
N ILE A 3 -5.39 -25.58 18.03
CA ILE A 3 -5.59 -24.73 16.87
C ILE A 3 -6.98 -24.10 16.82
N TYR A 4 -7.98 -24.73 17.42
CA TYR A 4 -9.34 -24.20 17.47
C TYR A 4 -9.47 -22.96 18.35
N TYR A 5 -8.50 -22.73 19.20
CA TYR A 5 -8.47 -21.60 20.11
C TYR A 5 -7.55 -20.49 19.65
N PHE A 6 -6.98 -20.66 18.44
CA PHE A 6 -6.13 -19.64 17.86
C PHE A 6 -7.00 -18.61 17.13
N PHE A 7 -7.14 -17.45 17.72
CA PHE A 7 -7.87 -16.36 17.13
C PHE A 7 -6.92 -15.38 16.48
N LEU A 8 -7.15 -15.09 15.19
CA LEU A 8 -6.43 -14.03 14.51
C LEU A 8 -6.95 -12.68 15.01
N SER A 9 -6.05 -11.88 15.55
CA SER A 9 -6.34 -10.50 15.94
C SER A 9 -5.79 -9.58 14.87
N ILE A 10 -6.68 -9.07 14.03
CA ILE A 10 -6.32 -8.13 12.97
C ILE A 10 -6.48 -6.71 13.49
N THR A 11 -5.39 -5.96 13.42
CA THR A 11 -5.38 -4.53 13.69
C THR A 11 -5.34 -3.77 12.38
N VAL A 12 -6.08 -2.69 12.30
CA VAL A 12 -6.10 -1.81 11.14
C VAL A 12 -5.58 -0.44 11.55
N ASP A 13 -4.46 -0.04 10.99
CA ASP A 13 -3.95 1.32 11.09
C ASP A 13 -4.19 2.04 9.78
N SER A 14 -4.31 3.36 9.83
CA SER A 14 -4.40 4.18 8.65
C SER A 14 -3.43 5.34 8.70
N ILE A 15 -2.97 5.75 7.52
CA ILE A 15 -2.13 6.93 7.35
C ILE A 15 -2.77 7.77 6.24
N THR A 16 -3.05 9.02 6.54
CA THR A 16 -3.53 9.96 5.53
C THR A 16 -2.34 10.53 4.79
N VAL A 17 -2.34 10.41 3.47
CA VAL A 17 -1.19 10.75 2.63
C VAL A 17 -1.58 11.62 1.43
N GLY A 18 -0.62 12.39 0.97
CA GLY A 18 -0.69 13.17 -0.26
C GLY A 18 -1.66 14.34 -0.26
N PRO A 19 -1.69 15.09 -1.37
CA PRO A 19 -2.51 16.30 -1.49
C PRO A 19 -4.02 16.00 -1.53
N PHE A 20 -4.40 14.77 -1.88
CA PHE A 20 -5.80 14.34 -1.89
C PHE A 20 -6.26 13.78 -0.55
N GLN A 21 -5.38 13.72 0.45
CA GLN A 21 -5.68 13.19 1.78
C GLN A 21 -6.29 11.79 1.73
N GLU A 22 -5.69 10.94 0.91
CA GLU A 22 -6.07 9.54 0.77
C GLU A 22 -5.67 8.76 2.01
N ASN A 23 -6.44 7.74 2.38
CA ASN A 23 -6.12 6.85 3.48
C ASN A 23 -5.45 5.58 2.97
N THR A 24 -4.20 5.39 3.36
CA THR A 24 -3.49 4.13 3.20
C THR A 24 -3.76 3.28 4.43
N PHE A 25 -4.12 2.02 4.24
CA PHE A 25 -4.40 1.11 5.35
C PHE A 25 -3.28 0.08 5.51
N ILE A 26 -2.95 -0.20 6.77
CA ILE A 26 -2.03 -1.27 7.15
C ILE A 26 -2.83 -2.25 8.01
N LEU A 27 -3.03 -3.46 7.48
CA LEU A 27 -3.72 -4.53 8.19
C LEU A 27 -2.67 -5.51 8.70
N TRP A 28 -2.63 -5.77 9.99
CA TRP A 28 -1.59 -6.65 10.51
C TRP A 28 -2.11 -7.53 11.63
N GLU A 29 -1.47 -8.68 11.77
CA GLU A 29 -1.78 -9.65 12.79
C GLU A 29 -0.88 -9.41 14.00
N LYS A 30 -1.49 -9.30 15.17
CA LYS A 30 -0.83 -8.84 16.39
C LYS A 30 0.31 -9.76 16.85
N GLU A 31 0.13 -11.06 16.72
CA GLU A 31 1.12 -12.04 17.16
C GLU A 31 2.25 -12.23 16.14
N LEU A 32 1.86 -12.41 14.88
CA LEU A 32 2.80 -12.72 13.80
C LEU A 32 3.49 -11.49 13.23
N ARG A 33 2.91 -10.31 13.42
CA ARG A 33 3.42 -9.05 12.89
C ARG A 33 3.41 -8.96 11.35
N SER A 34 2.82 -9.93 10.68
CA SER A 34 2.65 -9.87 9.21
C SER A 34 1.63 -8.82 8.84
N ALA A 35 1.94 -8.05 7.80
CA ALA A 35 1.11 -6.92 7.40
C ALA A 35 0.78 -6.93 5.91
N LEU A 36 -0.45 -6.50 5.60
CA LEU A 36 -0.89 -6.17 4.25
C LEU A 36 -1.03 -4.65 4.15
N LEU A 37 -0.57 -4.10 3.05
CA LEU A 37 -0.72 -2.67 2.77
C LEU A 37 -1.80 -2.50 1.72
N VAL A 38 -2.73 -1.59 1.96
CA VAL A 38 -3.84 -1.32 1.03
C VAL A 38 -3.75 0.13 0.59
N ASP A 39 -3.70 0.32 -0.71
CA ASP A 39 -3.70 1.62 -1.37
C ASP A 39 -2.63 2.59 -0.83
N PRO A 40 -1.34 2.23 -0.88
CA PRO A 40 -0.29 3.17 -0.49
C PRO A 40 -0.16 4.27 -1.55
N GLY A 41 -0.81 5.39 -1.28
CA GLY A 41 -1.08 6.41 -2.28
C GLY A 41 0.00 7.44 -2.46
N ASP A 42 0.72 7.80 -1.39
CA ASP A 42 1.75 8.83 -1.41
C ASP A 42 2.59 8.74 -0.14
N ASN A 43 3.56 9.63 0.02
CA ASN A 43 4.42 9.72 1.21
C ASN A 43 5.02 8.36 1.59
N PRO A 44 5.74 7.68 0.67
CA PRO A 44 6.26 6.34 0.94
C PRO A 44 7.16 6.28 2.17
N ASP A 45 7.96 7.31 2.43
CA ASP A 45 8.86 7.34 3.58
C ASP A 45 8.10 7.34 4.91
N GLU A 46 6.96 8.02 4.98
CA GLU A 46 6.11 8.02 6.17
C GLU A 46 5.48 6.65 6.41
N ILE A 47 5.02 6.00 5.34
CA ILE A 47 4.44 4.65 5.43
C ILE A 47 5.51 3.66 5.88
N ILE A 48 6.69 3.70 5.27
CA ILE A 48 7.83 2.83 5.64
C ILE A 48 8.21 3.06 7.10
N SER A 49 8.29 4.31 7.54
CA SER A 49 8.62 4.64 8.92
C SER A 49 7.61 4.05 9.90
N LYS A 50 6.31 4.14 9.60
CA LYS A 50 5.28 3.57 10.46
C LYS A 50 5.39 2.06 10.55
N ILE A 51 5.63 1.39 9.43
CA ILE A 51 5.84 -0.07 9.39
C ILE A 51 7.00 -0.47 10.29
N ARG A 52 8.10 0.28 10.26
CA ARG A 52 9.27 0.00 11.08
C ARG A 52 9.05 0.29 12.55
N ILE A 53 8.39 1.39 12.89
CA ILE A 53 8.05 1.76 14.26
C ILE A 53 7.16 0.69 14.90
N LEU A 54 6.20 0.17 14.16
CA LEU A 54 5.31 -0.89 14.63
C LEU A 54 5.96 -2.29 14.59
N ASP A 55 7.18 -2.39 14.08
CA ASP A 55 7.92 -3.65 13.94
C ASP A 55 7.12 -4.68 13.15
N LEU A 56 6.60 -4.28 12.00
CA LEU A 56 5.79 -5.12 11.12
C LEU A 56 6.63 -5.72 9.99
N VAL A 57 6.17 -6.87 9.50
CA VAL A 57 6.75 -7.55 8.34
C VAL A 57 5.73 -7.49 7.20
N PRO A 58 5.84 -6.52 6.29
CA PRO A 58 4.92 -6.46 5.16
C PRO A 58 5.10 -7.65 4.24
N VAL A 59 4.00 -8.23 3.79
CA VAL A 59 4.01 -9.43 2.95
C VAL A 59 3.45 -9.17 1.55
N ALA A 60 2.62 -8.15 1.38
CA ALA A 60 2.04 -7.80 0.09
C ALA A 60 1.43 -6.41 0.12
N ILE A 61 1.27 -5.85 -1.08
CA ILE A 61 0.46 -4.66 -1.33
C ILE A 61 -0.74 -5.08 -2.16
N ILE A 62 -1.93 -4.68 -1.74
CA ILE A 62 -3.17 -4.94 -2.46
C ILE A 62 -3.88 -3.61 -2.65
N ASN A 63 -4.19 -3.26 -3.89
CA ASN A 63 -4.92 -2.04 -4.16
C ASN A 63 -6.37 -2.30 -4.53
N THR A 64 -7.23 -1.40 -4.08
CA THR A 64 -8.65 -1.40 -4.47
C THR A 64 -8.82 -0.97 -5.91
N HIS A 65 -8.01 0.00 -6.34
CA HIS A 65 -8.00 0.51 -7.71
C HIS A 65 -6.69 1.30 -7.95
N ALA A 66 -6.52 1.81 -9.17
CA ALA A 66 -5.26 2.43 -9.60
C ALA A 66 -5.36 3.94 -9.84
N HIS A 67 -6.30 4.64 -9.21
CA HIS A 67 -6.32 6.10 -9.27
C HIS A 67 -5.05 6.68 -8.68
N LEU A 68 -4.66 7.86 -9.14
CA LEU A 68 -3.36 8.45 -8.84
C LEU A 68 -3.10 8.64 -7.34
N ASP A 69 -4.15 8.90 -6.56
CA ASP A 69 -4.05 9.09 -5.12
C ASP A 69 -3.98 7.78 -4.32
N HIS A 70 -4.10 6.63 -4.98
CA HIS A 70 -4.06 5.30 -4.36
C HIS A 70 -2.83 4.48 -4.72
N VAL A 71 -2.01 4.92 -5.64
CA VAL A 71 -0.96 4.07 -6.21
C VAL A 71 0.45 4.66 -6.12
N GLY A 72 0.56 5.93 -5.76
CA GLY A 72 1.83 6.66 -5.87
C GLY A 72 3.00 6.07 -5.09
N ALA A 73 2.76 5.55 -3.89
CA ALA A 73 3.82 5.00 -3.06
C ALA A 73 4.12 3.52 -3.30
N VAL A 74 3.35 2.84 -4.15
CA VAL A 74 3.46 1.38 -4.34
C VAL A 74 4.86 0.97 -4.79
N SER A 75 5.42 1.62 -5.80
CA SER A 75 6.71 1.24 -6.36
C SER A 75 7.82 1.28 -5.31
N LYS A 76 7.93 2.36 -4.56
CA LYS A 76 8.96 2.49 -3.53
C LYS A 76 8.81 1.49 -2.39
N ILE A 77 7.59 1.27 -1.94
CA ILE A 77 7.33 0.32 -0.86
C ILE A 77 7.61 -1.12 -1.32
N LYS A 78 7.18 -1.43 -2.54
CA LYS A 78 7.45 -2.73 -3.15
C LYS A 78 8.94 -3.02 -3.21
N ASP A 79 9.74 -2.05 -3.62
CA ASP A 79 11.20 -2.20 -3.71
C ASP A 79 11.84 -2.30 -2.33
N GLU A 80 11.39 -1.49 -1.38
CA GLU A 80 11.96 -1.45 -0.01
C GLU A 80 11.81 -2.79 0.71
N PHE A 81 10.66 -3.44 0.55
CA PHE A 81 10.35 -4.69 1.28
C PHE A 81 10.40 -5.94 0.40
N SER A 82 10.67 -5.80 -0.88
CA SER A 82 10.70 -6.92 -1.84
C SER A 82 9.43 -7.76 -1.79
N ILE A 83 8.29 -7.08 -1.86
CA ILE A 83 6.98 -7.71 -1.74
C ILE A 83 6.17 -7.56 -3.04
N PRO A 84 5.22 -8.49 -3.30
CA PRO A 84 4.38 -8.41 -4.49
C PRO A 84 3.32 -7.32 -4.36
N PHE A 85 2.86 -6.86 -5.53
CA PHE A 85 1.76 -5.92 -5.68
C PHE A 85 0.62 -6.58 -6.44
N TYR A 86 -0.57 -6.59 -5.85
CA TYR A 86 -1.78 -7.18 -6.43
C TYR A 86 -2.77 -6.09 -6.82
N LEU A 87 -3.21 -6.15 -8.05
CA LEU A 87 -4.19 -5.23 -8.62
C LEU A 87 -5.07 -6.00 -9.58
N HIS A 88 -6.38 -5.71 -9.58
CA HIS A 88 -7.28 -6.35 -10.52
C HIS A 88 -6.89 -6.01 -11.96
N LYS A 89 -6.95 -7.00 -12.84
CA LYS A 89 -6.53 -6.86 -14.25
C LYS A 89 -7.23 -5.73 -14.99
N ASP A 90 -8.48 -5.42 -14.62
CA ASP A 90 -9.25 -4.37 -15.26
C ASP A 90 -8.76 -2.97 -14.90
N GLU A 91 -7.92 -2.85 -13.87
CA GLU A 91 -7.30 -1.59 -13.45
C GLU A 91 -5.98 -1.31 -14.16
N LYS A 92 -5.48 -2.23 -14.97
CA LYS A 92 -4.18 -2.10 -15.62
C LYS A 92 -4.09 -0.87 -16.51
N GLN A 93 -5.13 -0.57 -17.28
CA GLN A 93 -5.14 0.61 -18.15
C GLN A 93 -5.08 1.90 -17.34
N ILE A 94 -5.78 1.95 -16.21
CA ILE A 94 -5.75 3.12 -15.32
C ILE A 94 -4.34 3.29 -14.76
N LEU A 95 -3.70 2.21 -14.35
CA LEU A 95 -2.32 2.24 -13.86
C LEU A 95 -1.36 2.78 -14.92
N GLU A 96 -1.49 2.34 -16.15
CA GLU A 96 -0.64 2.79 -17.26
C GLU A 96 -0.78 4.30 -17.52
N HIS A 97 -1.92 4.88 -17.25
CA HIS A 97 -2.18 6.31 -17.41
C HIS A 97 -1.82 7.14 -16.17
N TYR A 98 -1.28 6.53 -15.15
CA TYR A 98 -0.91 7.20 -13.90
C TYR A 98 -0.03 8.44 -14.12
N PRO A 99 1.04 8.42 -14.94
CA PRO A 99 1.88 9.60 -15.13
C PRO A 99 1.13 10.77 -15.76
N GLU A 100 0.22 10.50 -16.70
CA GLU A 100 -0.59 11.53 -17.34
C GLU A 100 -1.57 12.15 -16.36
N MET A 101 -2.22 11.33 -15.54
CA MET A 101 -3.13 11.84 -14.52
C MET A 101 -2.40 12.75 -13.53
N CYS A 102 -1.19 12.37 -13.12
CA CYS A 102 -0.39 13.23 -12.27
C CYS A 102 -0.09 14.58 -12.92
N ARG A 103 0.28 14.58 -14.20
CA ARG A 103 0.56 15.82 -14.91
C ARG A 103 -0.66 16.72 -14.99
N MET A 104 -1.84 16.15 -15.19
CA MET A 104 -3.10 16.92 -15.22
C MET A 104 -3.37 17.66 -13.93
N PHE A 105 -2.94 17.12 -12.80
CA PHE A 105 -3.11 17.72 -11.47
C PHE A 105 -1.86 18.47 -10.99
N GLY A 106 -0.84 18.62 -11.84
CA GLY A 106 0.39 19.30 -11.45
C GLY A 106 1.23 18.54 -10.43
N ILE A 107 1.10 17.22 -10.38
CA ILE A 107 1.80 16.36 -9.44
C ILE A 107 2.92 15.63 -10.17
N LYS A 108 4.10 15.58 -9.56
CA LYS A 108 5.22 14.80 -10.09
C LYS A 108 4.94 13.31 -9.86
N PRO A 109 4.90 12.49 -10.94
CA PRO A 109 4.62 11.07 -10.77
C PRO A 109 5.79 10.31 -10.15
N TYR A 110 5.47 9.30 -9.37
CA TYR A 110 6.42 8.26 -9.01
C TYR A 110 6.55 7.26 -10.17
N GLU A 111 7.41 6.28 -10.01
CA GLU A 111 7.53 5.20 -10.99
C GLU A 111 6.27 4.34 -10.99
N ILE A 112 5.87 3.86 -12.19
CA ILE A 112 4.74 2.93 -12.32
C ILE A 112 5.16 1.58 -11.74
N PRO A 113 4.44 1.04 -10.76
CA PRO A 113 4.79 -0.27 -10.20
C PRO A 113 4.42 -1.39 -11.16
N SER A 114 5.21 -2.46 -11.12
CA SER A 114 4.85 -3.72 -11.78
C SER A 114 3.92 -4.53 -10.88
N VAL A 115 2.88 -5.06 -11.49
CA VAL A 115 1.89 -5.89 -10.79
C VAL A 115 2.39 -7.32 -10.66
#